data_e92e65271a800b9fe5e9412970322f56
#
_entry.id   e92e65271a800b9fe5e9412970322f56
#
_cell.length_a   1.000
_cell.length_b   1.000
_cell.length_c   1.000
_cell.angle_alpha   90.00
_cell.angle_beta   90.00
_cell.angle_gamma   90.00
#
_symmetry.space_group_name_H-M   'P 1'
#
loop_
_entity.id
_entity.type
_entity.pdbx_description
1 polymer ?
#
loop_
_entity_poly.entity_id
_entity_poly.type
_entity_poly.pdbx_seq_one_letter_code
_entity_poly.pdbx_strand_id
1 'polypeptide(L)'
;MLYNILSSSVDKHAPVQQHVLKNNDKPWITPGFKELVLRRNNAFHCGNFAAYKSLRNKANRLRQGLQQNYFNSKIRNLKNLNNKRWWKEIKTISGFGQSDASVTIFDNVCYQDSEVLSANLPDVINSFLVSVSDSVPTIRHDLLSSIRSELHVCPTEFIVSEFEVYMTLVKLKVNKASLNDYISNKLLKSLADVLAAPICALVNTSIRQGTVPTQWKMSRISPIPKCLPVRNVETDIRPIAVTCPISKVAEFFISKYFNNHFDSYLDEYQFGSTEGRSTTTALIMLFHILFQASDDTSNFIRLLFVDFSKAFELIDHSVLHNKLNDCQFPPHLSAWTLSFLDSRTQFVRVGHCESSVLSTNAGAPQGTRAGPNDFKLVVNDLKFNIPYVKYVDDITIASVSNDSNDNELQHAAEQLADWCSCNGMRLNTRKTKEMLLHFGKKSDLQAIRPISIDGASIERVTTFKLLGIYINCDLSWSSHINYVVAKASKRIFVITQLIRAGVDKSDIVNVYSAIIRSVVEYACPVWHCGITKNSPMMWNVYSADV
;
A
#
# COMPACT_ATOMS: atom_id res chain seq x y z
N MET A 1 8.49 31.87 8.28
CA MET A 1 9.68 32.18 9.10
C MET A 1 10.43 30.92 9.53
N LEU A 2 9.82 29.98 10.27
CA LEU A 2 10.49 28.75 10.76
C LEU A 2 11.14 27.94 9.63
N TYR A 3 10.44 27.70 8.52
CA TYR A 3 10.97 26.98 7.34
C TYR A 3 12.24 27.61 6.79
N ASN A 4 12.26 28.93 6.62
CA ASN A 4 13.42 29.63 6.07
C ASN A 4 14.63 29.55 7.00
N ILE A 5 14.39 29.60 8.33
CA ILE A 5 15.46 29.46 9.32
C ILE A 5 16.03 28.04 9.29
N LEU A 6 15.18 27.02 9.27
CA LEU A 6 15.61 25.63 9.23
C LEU A 6 16.34 25.29 7.91
N SER A 7 15.81 25.72 6.76
CA SER A 7 16.44 25.50 5.46
C SER A 7 17.82 26.15 5.41
N SER A 8 17.92 27.43 5.75
CA SER A 8 19.21 28.15 5.76
C SER A 8 20.23 27.52 6.73
N SER A 9 19.77 27.04 7.88
CA SER A 9 20.65 26.35 8.84
C SER A 9 21.14 25.00 8.32
N VAL A 10 20.28 24.24 7.65
CA VAL A 10 20.65 22.95 7.02
C VAL A 10 21.65 23.17 5.89
N ASP A 11 21.43 24.13 5.00
CA ASP A 11 22.34 24.44 3.91
C ASP A 11 23.73 24.84 4.42
N LYS A 12 23.78 25.59 5.54
CA LYS A 12 25.03 26.02 6.15
C LYS A 12 25.81 24.90 6.84
N HIS A 13 25.12 23.98 7.56
CA HIS A 13 25.77 23.01 8.44
C HIS A 13 25.73 21.57 7.91
N ALA A 14 24.93 21.28 6.91
CA ALA A 14 24.80 19.96 6.28
C ALA A 14 24.57 20.08 4.77
N PRO A 15 25.51 20.66 4.00
CA PRO A 15 25.34 20.86 2.57
C PRO A 15 25.17 19.52 1.83
N VAL A 16 24.39 19.54 0.75
CA VAL A 16 24.16 18.37 -0.11
C VAL A 16 25.46 18.03 -0.85
N GLN A 17 25.93 16.79 -0.68
CA GLN A 17 27.08 16.26 -1.42
C GLN A 17 26.62 15.28 -2.48
N GLN A 18 27.10 15.43 -3.71
CA GLN A 18 26.87 14.47 -4.79
C GLN A 18 27.91 13.34 -4.70
N HIS A 19 27.42 12.11 -4.57
CA HIS A 19 28.24 10.90 -4.63
C HIS A 19 27.91 10.09 -5.90
N VAL A 20 28.90 9.84 -6.73
CA VAL A 20 28.76 8.96 -7.91
C VAL A 20 28.84 7.51 -7.44
N LEU A 21 27.71 6.80 -7.51
CA LEU A 21 27.66 5.36 -7.27
C LEU A 21 28.12 4.61 -8.50
N LYS A 22 29.25 3.89 -8.41
CA LYS A 22 29.71 2.96 -9.45
C LYS A 22 29.04 1.60 -9.23
N ASN A 23 28.63 0.93 -10.32
CA ASN A 23 28.19 -0.47 -10.27
C ASN A 23 29.37 -1.33 -9.77
N ASN A 24 29.29 -1.79 -8.52
CA ASN A 24 30.34 -2.59 -7.90
C ASN A 24 30.04 -4.08 -8.11
N ASP A 25 31.10 -4.85 -8.34
CA ASP A 25 31.10 -6.31 -8.29
C ASP A 25 30.53 -6.83 -6.96
N LYS A 26 30.16 -8.11 -6.92
CA LYS A 26 29.76 -8.73 -5.65
C LYS A 26 30.86 -8.54 -4.61
N PRO A 27 30.52 -8.19 -3.35
CA PRO A 27 31.48 -7.69 -2.34
C PRO A 27 32.63 -8.66 -2.00
N TRP A 28 32.50 -9.93 -2.34
CA TRP A 28 33.52 -10.96 -2.12
C TRP A 28 34.45 -11.17 -3.32
N ILE A 29 34.24 -10.49 -4.45
CA ILE A 29 35.10 -10.60 -5.64
C ILE A 29 36.36 -9.77 -5.44
N THR A 30 37.53 -10.42 -5.50
CA THR A 30 38.82 -9.77 -5.40
C THR A 30 39.47 -9.60 -6.78
N PRO A 31 40.41 -8.65 -6.94
CA PRO A 31 41.17 -8.48 -8.17
C PRO A 31 41.84 -9.78 -8.62
N GLY A 32 42.46 -10.54 -7.70
CA GLY A 32 43.10 -11.82 -8.02
C GLY A 32 42.11 -12.89 -8.50
N PHE A 33 40.87 -12.88 -8.02
CA PHE A 33 39.82 -13.76 -8.55
C PHE A 33 39.45 -13.39 -10.00
N LYS A 34 39.33 -12.10 -10.30
CA LYS A 34 39.07 -11.63 -11.67
C LYS A 34 40.16 -12.02 -12.64
N GLU A 35 41.43 -11.86 -12.24
CA GLU A 35 42.56 -12.26 -13.03
C GLU A 35 42.58 -13.77 -13.32
N LEU A 36 42.27 -14.59 -12.31
CA LEU A 36 42.17 -16.04 -12.48
C LEU A 36 41.07 -16.44 -13.46
N VAL A 37 39.89 -15.72 -13.39
CA VAL A 37 38.80 -15.93 -14.34
C VAL A 37 39.20 -15.52 -15.76
N LEU A 38 39.93 -14.41 -15.90
CA LEU A 38 40.45 -13.98 -17.21
C LEU A 38 41.42 -15.02 -17.81
N ARG A 39 42.40 -15.50 -17.02
CA ARG A 39 43.33 -16.56 -17.46
C ARG A 39 42.59 -17.84 -17.86
N ARG A 40 41.54 -18.23 -17.12
CA ARG A 40 40.69 -19.36 -17.47
C ARG A 40 40.00 -19.17 -18.83
N ASN A 41 39.42 -17.99 -19.07
CA ASN A 41 38.74 -17.68 -20.32
C ASN A 41 39.73 -17.68 -21.51
N ASN A 42 40.90 -17.08 -21.33
CA ASN A 42 41.95 -17.08 -22.36
C ASN A 42 42.40 -18.51 -22.71
N ALA A 43 42.59 -19.38 -21.70
CA ALA A 43 42.93 -20.80 -21.94
C ALA A 43 41.85 -21.52 -22.76
N PHE A 44 40.59 -21.21 -22.54
CA PHE A 44 39.46 -21.74 -23.33
C PHE A 44 39.51 -21.25 -24.78
N HIS A 45 39.68 -19.95 -25.00
CA HIS A 45 39.73 -19.35 -26.34
C HIS A 45 40.94 -19.81 -27.15
N CYS A 46 42.09 -20.10 -26.47
CA CYS A 46 43.26 -20.64 -27.11
C CYS A 46 43.22 -22.18 -27.33
N GLY A 47 42.10 -22.84 -27.04
CA GLY A 47 41.97 -24.30 -27.22
C GLY A 47 42.77 -25.17 -26.23
N ASN A 48 43.39 -24.54 -25.20
CA ASN A 48 44.14 -25.29 -24.19
C ASN A 48 43.20 -25.81 -23.07
N PHE A 49 42.50 -26.90 -23.38
CA PHE A 49 41.48 -27.47 -22.48
C PHE A 49 42.07 -28.06 -21.18
N ALA A 50 43.32 -28.51 -21.17
CA ALA A 50 43.99 -29.01 -19.97
C ALA A 50 44.22 -27.86 -18.97
N ALA A 51 44.77 -26.74 -19.41
CA ALA A 51 44.94 -25.53 -18.63
C ALA A 51 43.59 -24.95 -18.19
N TYR A 52 42.58 -24.90 -19.09
CA TYR A 52 41.23 -24.48 -18.78
C TYR A 52 40.63 -25.28 -17.63
N LYS A 53 40.69 -26.62 -17.67
CA LYS A 53 40.16 -27.52 -16.63
C LYS A 53 40.79 -27.25 -15.27
N SER A 54 42.14 -27.10 -15.25
CA SER A 54 42.91 -26.77 -14.04
C SER A 54 42.51 -25.41 -13.47
N LEU A 55 42.50 -24.35 -14.30
CA LEU A 55 42.14 -22.99 -13.90
C LEU A 55 40.68 -22.87 -13.46
N ARG A 56 39.74 -23.58 -14.11
CA ARG A 56 38.36 -23.68 -13.71
C ARG A 56 38.20 -24.24 -12.29
N ASN A 57 38.90 -25.35 -12.01
CA ASN A 57 38.84 -25.97 -10.69
C ASN A 57 39.44 -25.05 -9.62
N LYS A 58 40.56 -24.37 -9.93
CA LYS A 58 41.18 -23.38 -9.04
C LYS A 58 40.27 -22.19 -8.79
N ALA A 59 39.61 -21.65 -9.82
CA ALA A 59 38.66 -20.54 -9.70
C ALA A 59 37.46 -20.95 -8.86
N ASN A 60 36.92 -22.15 -9.02
CA ASN A 60 35.81 -22.64 -8.24
C ASN A 60 36.14 -22.77 -6.73
N ARG A 61 37.33 -23.33 -6.41
CA ARG A 61 37.80 -23.43 -5.01
C ARG A 61 38.01 -22.05 -4.40
N LEU A 62 38.67 -21.13 -5.13
CA LEU A 62 38.91 -19.76 -4.66
C LEU A 62 37.59 -19.01 -4.44
N ARG A 63 36.63 -19.16 -5.37
CA ARG A 63 35.29 -18.59 -5.22
C ARG A 63 34.61 -19.04 -3.94
N GLN A 64 34.60 -20.35 -3.67
CA GLN A 64 34.02 -20.92 -2.47
C GLN A 64 34.66 -20.37 -1.19
N GLY A 65 36.00 -20.33 -1.14
CA GLY A 65 36.72 -19.76 0.00
C GLY A 65 36.45 -18.28 0.23
N LEU A 66 36.44 -17.47 -0.83
CA LEU A 66 36.13 -16.04 -0.73
C LEU A 66 34.69 -15.79 -0.27
N GLN A 67 33.72 -16.54 -0.79
CA GLN A 67 32.32 -16.47 -0.35
C GLN A 67 32.19 -16.85 1.12
N GLN A 68 32.79 -17.96 1.53
CA GLN A 68 32.72 -18.45 2.90
C GLN A 68 33.34 -17.46 3.90
N ASN A 69 34.50 -16.91 3.59
CA ASN A 69 35.16 -15.90 4.43
C ASN A 69 34.33 -14.63 4.56
N TYR A 70 33.73 -14.16 3.45
CA TYR A 70 32.84 -13.00 3.45
C TYR A 70 31.61 -13.25 4.31
N PHE A 71 30.92 -14.38 4.12
CA PHE A 71 29.71 -14.68 4.91
C PHE A 71 30.05 -14.95 6.37
N ASN A 72 31.14 -15.63 6.69
CA ASN A 72 31.58 -15.82 8.08
C ASN A 72 31.82 -14.49 8.81
N SER A 73 32.43 -13.50 8.13
CA SER A 73 32.61 -12.17 8.71
C SER A 73 31.28 -11.45 8.98
N LYS A 74 30.32 -11.63 8.09
CA LYS A 74 28.95 -11.08 8.24
C LYS A 74 28.18 -11.73 9.39
N ILE A 75 28.25 -13.05 9.50
CA ILE A 75 27.54 -13.84 10.51
C ILE A 75 28.07 -13.53 11.91
N ARG A 76 29.39 -13.42 12.09
CA ARG A 76 29.98 -13.08 13.41
C ARG A 76 29.41 -11.78 13.99
N ASN A 77 29.00 -10.85 13.14
CA ASN A 77 28.48 -9.57 13.56
C ASN A 77 26.95 -9.55 13.78
N LEU A 78 26.21 -10.61 13.34
CA LEU A 78 24.73 -10.61 13.42
C LEU A 78 24.21 -10.43 14.85
N LYS A 79 24.83 -11.10 15.83
CA LYS A 79 24.37 -11.09 17.23
C LYS A 79 24.42 -9.69 17.89
N ASN A 80 25.26 -8.79 17.37
CA ASN A 80 25.46 -7.44 17.91
C ASN A 80 24.72 -6.36 17.12
N LEU A 81 23.91 -6.74 16.14
CA LEU A 81 23.21 -5.78 15.29
C LEU A 81 21.84 -5.43 15.85
N ASN A 82 21.44 -4.16 15.71
CA ASN A 82 20.06 -3.79 15.91
C ASN A 82 19.18 -4.43 14.81
N ASN A 83 17.89 -4.59 15.08
CA ASN A 83 16.93 -5.31 14.25
C ASN A 83 16.97 -4.89 12.75
N LYS A 84 17.14 -3.60 12.46
CA LYS A 84 17.21 -3.09 11.08
C LYS A 84 18.48 -3.51 10.35
N ARG A 85 19.64 -3.46 11.01
CA ARG A 85 20.91 -3.89 10.44
C ARG A 85 20.94 -5.40 10.28
N TRP A 86 20.40 -6.13 11.25
CA TRP A 86 20.24 -7.57 11.19
C TRP A 86 19.45 -8.00 9.93
N TRP A 87 18.28 -7.41 9.70
CA TRP A 87 17.50 -7.69 8.48
C TRP A 87 18.22 -7.33 7.18
N LYS A 88 19.00 -6.24 7.19
CA LYS A 88 19.83 -5.87 6.03
C LYS A 88 20.87 -6.94 5.72
N GLU A 89 21.56 -7.45 6.74
CA GLU A 89 22.55 -8.50 6.56
C GLU A 89 21.92 -9.83 6.14
N ILE A 90 20.80 -10.23 6.74
CA ILE A 90 20.03 -11.41 6.33
C ILE A 90 19.64 -11.33 4.84
N LYS A 91 19.14 -10.19 4.39
CA LYS A 91 18.82 -9.97 2.97
C LYS A 91 20.05 -10.05 2.08
N THR A 92 21.18 -9.52 2.54
CA THR A 92 22.45 -9.57 1.79
C THR A 92 22.98 -10.99 1.67
N ILE A 93 22.93 -11.78 2.76
CA ILE A 93 23.39 -13.18 2.79
C ILE A 93 22.52 -14.06 1.89
N SER A 94 21.20 -13.92 2.00
CA SER A 94 20.22 -14.76 1.30
C SER A 94 19.91 -14.32 -0.13
N GLY A 95 20.27 -13.09 -0.51
CA GLY A 95 19.82 -12.47 -1.77
C GLY A 95 18.33 -12.09 -1.79
N PHE A 96 17.63 -12.20 -0.66
CA PHE A 96 16.20 -11.93 -0.58
C PHE A 96 15.88 -10.44 -0.76
N GLY A 97 15.02 -10.12 -1.72
CA GLY A 97 14.58 -8.75 -1.98
C GLY A 97 15.66 -7.86 -2.62
N GLN A 98 16.72 -8.44 -3.19
CA GLN A 98 17.54 -7.76 -4.18
C GLN A 98 16.78 -7.81 -5.51
N SER A 99 16.26 -6.68 -5.97
CA SER A 99 15.83 -6.55 -7.36
C SER A 99 17.06 -6.66 -8.24
N ASP A 100 16.98 -7.44 -9.31
CA ASP A 100 17.99 -7.38 -10.35
C ASP A 100 18.11 -5.92 -10.79
N ALA A 101 19.29 -5.33 -10.56
CA ALA A 101 19.57 -3.94 -10.92
C ALA A 101 19.54 -3.70 -12.45
N SER A 102 19.29 -4.75 -13.23
CA SER A 102 19.19 -4.74 -14.69
C SER A 102 17.78 -4.49 -15.21
N VAL A 103 16.74 -4.58 -14.37
CA VAL A 103 15.37 -4.28 -14.78
C VAL A 103 15.12 -2.79 -14.55
N THR A 104 15.16 -2.00 -15.61
CA THR A 104 14.63 -0.64 -15.61
C THR A 104 13.13 -0.74 -15.29
N ILE A 105 12.73 -0.18 -14.15
CA ILE A 105 11.33 -0.24 -13.66
C ILE A 105 10.38 0.42 -14.67
N PHE A 106 10.88 1.47 -15.31
CA PHE A 106 10.17 2.25 -16.33
C PHE A 106 10.95 2.12 -17.66
N ASP A 107 10.66 1.06 -18.42
CA ASP A 107 11.24 0.81 -19.74
C ASP A 107 10.11 0.64 -20.76
N ASN A 108 10.22 1.35 -21.89
CA ASN A 108 9.19 1.36 -22.95
C ASN A 108 7.77 1.62 -22.40
N VAL A 109 7.64 2.67 -21.60
CA VAL A 109 6.36 3.07 -21.00
C VAL A 109 5.52 3.79 -22.03
N CYS A 110 4.24 3.40 -22.15
CA CYS A 110 3.27 4.02 -23.05
C CYS A 110 2.25 4.88 -22.28
N TYR A 111 1.80 5.94 -22.92
CA TYR A 111 0.67 6.76 -22.52
C TYR A 111 -0.17 7.07 -23.76
N GLN A 112 -1.48 6.81 -23.73
CA GLN A 112 -2.38 6.93 -24.88
C GLN A 112 -1.82 6.24 -26.15
N ASP A 113 -1.39 4.98 -25.99
CA ASP A 113 -0.80 4.12 -27.03
C ASP A 113 0.50 4.64 -27.69
N SER A 114 1.10 5.69 -27.13
CA SER A 114 2.39 6.25 -27.59
C SER A 114 3.50 6.00 -26.58
N GLU A 115 4.70 5.64 -27.07
CA GLU A 115 5.87 5.45 -26.22
C GLU A 115 6.36 6.80 -25.64
N VAL A 116 6.63 6.84 -24.35
CA VAL A 116 7.07 8.03 -23.62
C VAL A 116 8.58 8.00 -23.41
N LEU A 117 9.27 9.06 -23.86
CA LEU A 117 10.70 9.23 -23.58
C LEU A 117 10.93 9.37 -22.06
N SER A 118 11.95 8.70 -21.55
CA SER A 118 12.26 8.67 -20.11
C SER A 118 12.46 10.06 -19.48
N ALA A 119 12.96 11.02 -20.25
CA ALA A 119 13.13 12.41 -19.80
C ALA A 119 11.80 13.12 -19.54
N ASN A 120 10.76 12.83 -20.32
CA ASN A 120 9.44 13.47 -20.24
C ASN A 120 8.48 12.68 -19.33
N LEU A 121 8.86 11.48 -18.90
CA LEU A 121 8.00 10.60 -18.13
C LEU A 121 7.43 11.23 -16.84
N PRO A 122 8.17 11.99 -16.03
CA PRO A 122 7.60 12.65 -14.85
C PRO A 122 6.46 13.62 -15.20
N ASP A 123 6.62 14.43 -16.26
CA ASP A 123 5.61 15.39 -16.68
C ASP A 123 4.37 14.71 -17.25
N VAL A 124 4.54 13.65 -18.04
CA VAL A 124 3.43 12.83 -18.57
C VAL A 124 2.64 12.20 -17.44
N ILE A 125 3.32 11.60 -16.46
CA ILE A 125 2.65 11.02 -15.29
C ILE A 125 1.90 12.10 -14.52
N ASN A 126 2.52 13.27 -14.29
CA ASN A 126 1.91 14.34 -13.52
C ASN A 126 0.68 14.93 -14.21
N SER A 127 0.76 15.20 -15.49
CA SER A 127 -0.35 15.70 -16.31
C SER A 127 -1.50 14.70 -16.33
N PHE A 128 -1.22 13.39 -16.51
CA PHE A 128 -2.24 12.35 -16.42
C PHE A 128 -2.93 12.32 -15.06
N LEU A 129 -2.16 12.36 -13.95
CA LEU A 129 -2.73 12.29 -12.61
C LEU A 129 -3.63 13.49 -12.29
N VAL A 130 -3.28 14.68 -12.79
CA VAL A 130 -4.11 15.88 -12.62
C VAL A 130 -5.36 15.79 -13.49
N SER A 131 -5.25 15.34 -14.75
CA SER A 131 -6.39 15.26 -15.67
C SER A 131 -7.49 14.27 -15.20
N VAL A 132 -7.17 13.31 -14.33
CA VAL A 132 -8.17 12.41 -13.74
C VAL A 132 -9.28 13.17 -13.02
N SER A 133 -8.95 14.29 -12.40
CA SER A 133 -9.88 15.12 -11.61
C SER A 133 -10.46 16.31 -12.39
N ASP A 134 -10.15 16.49 -13.68
CA ASP A 134 -10.64 17.65 -14.47
C ASP A 134 -12.16 17.75 -14.55
N SER A 135 -12.85 16.60 -14.46
CA SER A 135 -14.32 16.54 -14.46
C SER A 135 -14.96 16.81 -13.08
N VAL A 136 -14.15 16.89 -12.03
CA VAL A 136 -14.65 17.15 -10.67
C VAL A 136 -14.60 18.66 -10.39
N PRO A 137 -15.68 19.27 -9.92
CA PRO A 137 -15.70 20.69 -9.61
C PRO A 137 -14.66 21.05 -8.53
N THR A 138 -14.01 22.19 -8.68
CA THR A 138 -13.18 22.76 -7.61
C THR A 138 -14.03 23.20 -6.44
N ILE A 139 -13.50 23.09 -5.23
CA ILE A 139 -14.19 23.61 -4.05
C ILE A 139 -14.44 25.11 -4.21
N ARG A 140 -15.64 25.56 -3.86
CA ARG A 140 -15.99 26.96 -3.95
C ARG A 140 -15.34 27.75 -2.81
N HIS A 141 -14.64 28.82 -3.15
CA HIS A 141 -13.96 29.69 -2.16
C HIS A 141 -14.91 30.29 -1.11
N ASP A 142 -16.16 30.57 -1.51
CA ASP A 142 -17.20 31.04 -0.60
C ASP A 142 -17.54 30.00 0.48
N LEU A 143 -17.50 28.72 0.15
CA LEU A 143 -17.77 27.63 1.10
C LEU A 143 -16.74 27.62 2.26
N LEU A 144 -15.45 27.65 1.94
CA LEU A 144 -14.42 27.71 2.97
C LEU A 144 -14.49 28.99 3.81
N SER A 145 -14.85 30.11 3.19
CA SER A 145 -15.05 31.39 3.89
C SER A 145 -16.25 31.32 4.82
N SER A 146 -17.37 30.69 4.39
CA SER A 146 -18.55 30.48 5.22
C SER A 146 -18.23 29.64 6.46
N ILE A 147 -17.59 28.48 6.27
CA ILE A 147 -17.23 27.61 7.41
C ILE A 147 -16.30 28.33 8.38
N ARG A 148 -15.36 29.13 7.87
CA ARG A 148 -14.45 29.90 8.73
C ARG A 148 -15.17 31.01 9.50
N SER A 149 -16.22 31.59 8.97
CA SER A 149 -17.01 32.59 9.68
C SER A 149 -17.78 32.01 10.89
N GLU A 150 -17.97 30.69 10.90
CA GLU A 150 -18.59 29.95 12.01
C GLU A 150 -17.57 29.56 13.10
N LEU A 151 -16.27 29.78 12.88
CA LEU A 151 -15.24 29.46 13.86
C LEU A 151 -15.28 30.45 15.03
N HIS A 152 -15.74 29.95 16.16
CA HIS A 152 -15.69 30.66 17.44
C HIS A 152 -14.46 30.26 18.26
N VAL A 153 -14.59 30.20 19.58
CA VAL A 153 -13.50 29.74 20.45
C VAL A 153 -13.20 28.27 20.15
N CYS A 154 -11.93 27.98 19.85
CA CYS A 154 -11.50 26.61 19.59
C CYS A 154 -11.69 25.76 20.85
N PRO A 155 -12.40 24.63 20.78
CA PRO A 155 -12.57 23.74 21.92
C PRO A 155 -11.22 23.29 22.50
N THR A 156 -11.14 23.20 23.81
CA THR A 156 -9.89 22.83 24.52
C THR A 156 -9.41 21.45 24.15
N GLU A 157 -10.32 20.55 23.78
CA GLU A 157 -10.01 19.19 23.31
C GLU A 157 -9.20 19.15 22.02
N PHE A 158 -9.24 20.21 21.18
CA PHE A 158 -8.45 20.34 19.96
C PHE A 158 -7.13 21.07 20.16
N ILE A 159 -6.83 21.49 21.37
CA ILE A 159 -5.57 22.15 21.72
C ILE A 159 -4.50 21.09 21.99
N VAL A 160 -3.51 21.04 21.12
CA VAL A 160 -2.35 20.16 21.27
C VAL A 160 -1.37 20.75 22.28
N SER A 161 -0.87 19.96 23.20
CA SER A 161 0.18 20.37 24.13
C SER A 161 1.57 20.24 23.49
N GLU A 162 2.52 21.05 23.98
CA GLU A 162 3.92 20.96 23.55
C GLU A 162 4.52 19.59 23.83
N PHE A 163 4.16 18.97 24.96
CA PHE A 163 4.60 17.63 25.32
C PHE A 163 4.12 16.56 24.32
N GLU A 164 2.87 16.62 23.85
CA GLU A 164 2.36 15.71 22.82
C GLU A 164 3.11 15.86 21.49
N VAL A 165 3.44 17.10 21.10
CA VAL A 165 4.27 17.36 19.92
C VAL A 165 5.66 16.79 20.11
N TYR A 166 6.32 17.07 21.24
CA TYR A 166 7.62 16.51 21.57
C TYR A 166 7.62 14.98 21.45
N MET A 167 6.67 14.30 22.10
CA MET A 167 6.56 12.84 22.05
C MET A 167 6.30 12.31 20.63
N THR A 168 5.57 13.07 19.80
CA THR A 168 5.33 12.74 18.39
C THR A 168 6.63 12.85 17.59
N LEU A 169 7.41 13.91 17.78
CA LEU A 169 8.71 14.12 17.12
C LEU A 169 9.72 13.03 17.50
N VAL A 170 9.82 12.68 18.78
CA VAL A 170 10.71 11.61 19.27
C VAL A 170 10.35 10.25 18.66
N LYS A 171 9.07 9.97 18.42
CA LYS A 171 8.59 8.72 17.80
C LYS A 171 8.72 8.68 16.28
N LEU A 172 9.13 9.78 15.61
CA LEU A 172 9.27 9.80 14.16
C LEU A 172 10.24 8.72 13.66
N LYS A 173 9.81 8.03 12.59
CA LYS A 173 10.64 7.03 11.90
C LYS A 173 11.58 7.76 10.93
N VAL A 174 12.85 7.87 11.27
CA VAL A 174 13.89 8.62 10.53
C VAL A 174 14.09 8.23 9.07
N ASN A 175 13.65 7.01 8.69
CA ASN A 175 13.85 6.47 7.34
C ASN A 175 12.59 6.52 6.46
N LYS A 176 11.57 7.25 6.87
CA LYS A 176 10.40 7.49 6.02
C LYS A 176 10.73 8.57 5.00
N ALA A 177 10.16 8.43 3.80
CA ALA A 177 10.27 9.45 2.77
C ALA A 177 9.70 10.79 3.27
N SER A 178 10.40 11.87 2.95
CA SER A 178 9.97 13.25 3.14
C SER A 178 10.02 13.99 1.83
N LEU A 179 9.22 15.03 1.71
CA LEU A 179 9.33 16.00 0.63
C LEU A 179 10.75 16.60 0.63
N ASN A 180 11.25 17.04 -0.53
CA ASN A 180 12.57 17.71 -0.65
C ASN A 180 12.51 19.16 -0.12
N ASP A 181 12.12 19.30 1.14
CA ASP A 181 11.97 20.59 1.83
C ASP A 181 13.10 20.87 2.82
N TYR A 182 14.21 20.14 2.69
CA TYR A 182 15.37 20.16 3.61
C TYR A 182 15.04 19.72 5.05
N ILE A 183 13.76 19.58 5.41
CA ILE A 183 13.32 19.17 6.74
C ILE A 183 13.05 17.67 6.76
N SER A 184 14.02 16.89 7.24
CA SER A 184 13.87 15.43 7.33
C SER A 184 13.31 15.00 8.69
N ASN A 185 12.68 13.81 8.74
CA ASN A 185 12.27 13.21 10.00
C ASN A 185 13.45 13.03 10.98
N LYS A 186 14.67 12.85 10.45
CA LYS A 186 15.88 12.76 11.29
C LYS A 186 16.16 14.09 11.99
N LEU A 187 16.08 15.20 11.26
CA LEU A 187 16.27 16.54 11.80
C LEU A 187 15.23 16.84 12.89
N LEU A 188 13.95 16.66 12.57
CA LEU A 188 12.85 16.90 13.52
C LEU A 188 13.00 16.08 14.79
N LYS A 189 13.40 14.81 14.66
CA LYS A 189 13.63 13.95 15.81
C LYS A 189 14.83 14.38 16.65
N SER A 190 15.94 14.80 16.00
CA SER A 190 17.16 15.20 16.70
C SER A 190 17.04 16.54 17.43
N LEU A 191 16.11 17.39 17.00
CA LEU A 191 15.85 18.72 17.56
C LEU A 191 14.45 18.81 18.20
N ALA A 192 13.92 17.66 18.67
CA ALA A 192 12.54 17.58 19.17
C ALA A 192 12.30 18.51 20.38
N ASP A 193 13.29 18.65 21.24
CA ASP A 193 13.28 19.51 22.42
C ASP A 193 13.15 21.00 22.06
N VAL A 194 13.80 21.44 21.00
CA VAL A 194 13.78 22.85 20.55
C VAL A 194 12.57 23.12 19.64
N LEU A 195 12.17 22.13 18.82
CA LEU A 195 11.15 22.30 17.81
C LEU A 195 9.72 22.02 18.30
N ALA A 196 9.55 21.43 19.47
CA ALA A 196 8.22 21.10 19.99
C ALA A 196 7.35 22.36 20.17
N ALA A 197 7.85 23.39 20.84
CA ALA A 197 7.12 24.62 21.08
C ALA A 197 6.69 25.35 19.80
N PRO A 198 7.59 25.67 18.83
CA PRO A 198 7.17 26.36 17.62
C PRO A 198 6.27 25.50 16.70
N ILE A 199 6.45 24.18 16.65
CA ILE A 199 5.56 23.31 15.89
C ILE A 199 4.20 23.22 16.56
N CYS A 200 4.14 23.14 17.90
CA CYS A 200 2.90 23.19 18.67
C CYS A 200 2.12 24.48 18.38
N ALA A 201 2.78 25.62 18.42
CA ALA A 201 2.16 26.91 18.08
C ALA A 201 1.60 26.94 16.65
N LEU A 202 2.34 26.41 15.67
CA LEU A 202 1.88 26.32 14.28
C LEU A 202 0.67 25.39 14.12
N VAL A 203 0.69 24.21 14.74
CA VAL A 203 -0.42 23.25 14.67
C VAL A 203 -1.68 23.85 15.30
N ASN A 204 -1.57 24.39 16.52
CA ASN A 204 -2.71 25.00 17.20
C ASN A 204 -3.26 26.22 16.47
N THR A 205 -2.40 27.04 15.86
CA THR A 205 -2.84 28.17 15.04
C THR A 205 -3.57 27.69 13.80
N SER A 206 -3.04 26.68 13.12
CA SER A 206 -3.68 26.07 11.95
C SER A 206 -5.07 25.50 12.27
N ILE A 207 -5.22 24.83 13.42
CA ILE A 207 -6.52 24.29 13.87
C ILE A 207 -7.49 25.44 14.19
N ARG A 208 -7.06 26.41 15.00
CA ARG A 208 -7.92 27.54 15.39
C ARG A 208 -8.41 28.36 14.23
N GLN A 209 -7.57 28.56 13.21
CA GLN A 209 -7.93 29.33 12.02
C GLN A 209 -8.63 28.50 10.94
N GLY A 210 -8.73 27.17 11.10
CA GLY A 210 -9.24 26.29 10.05
C GLY A 210 -8.44 26.44 8.74
N THR A 211 -7.14 26.74 8.84
CA THR A 211 -6.30 27.06 7.68
C THR A 211 -5.02 26.26 7.70
N VAL A 212 -4.76 25.58 6.59
CA VAL A 212 -3.54 24.77 6.40
C VAL A 212 -2.49 25.61 5.64
N PRO A 213 -1.25 25.72 6.16
CA PRO A 213 -0.17 26.41 5.46
C PRO A 213 0.09 25.85 4.05
N THR A 214 0.35 26.70 3.08
CA THR A 214 0.57 26.32 1.67
C THR A 214 1.69 25.27 1.52
N GLN A 215 2.77 25.39 2.30
CA GLN A 215 3.88 24.43 2.28
C GLN A 215 3.45 23.01 2.69
N TRP A 216 2.36 22.85 3.45
CA TRP A 216 1.84 21.54 3.86
C TRP A 216 0.97 20.91 2.77
N LYS A 217 0.50 21.71 1.82
CA LYS A 217 -0.36 21.27 0.70
C LYS A 217 0.43 20.74 -0.50
N MET A 218 1.74 20.98 -0.56
CA MET A 218 2.59 20.44 -1.62
C MET A 218 2.89 18.95 -1.41
N SER A 219 2.80 18.17 -2.47
CA SER A 219 3.12 16.75 -2.46
C SER A 219 4.11 16.37 -3.55
N ARG A 220 5.11 15.57 -3.22
CA ARG A 220 5.89 14.84 -4.21
C ARG A 220 5.23 13.49 -4.45
N ILE A 221 4.83 13.23 -5.68
CA ILE A 221 4.27 11.93 -6.06
C ILE A 221 5.40 10.97 -6.41
N SER A 222 5.40 9.82 -5.73
CA SER A 222 6.26 8.69 -6.05
C SER A 222 5.41 7.64 -6.78
N PRO A 223 5.61 7.43 -8.09
CA PRO A 223 4.86 6.43 -8.85
C PRO A 223 5.34 5.03 -8.47
N ILE A 224 4.51 4.28 -7.75
CA ILE A 224 4.82 2.91 -7.34
C ILE A 224 4.24 1.93 -8.36
N PRO A 225 5.06 1.03 -8.94
CA PRO A 225 4.58 0.01 -9.86
C PRO A 225 3.54 -0.92 -9.23
N LYS A 226 2.43 -1.17 -9.91
CA LYS A 226 1.49 -2.27 -9.60
C LYS A 226 1.97 -3.59 -10.20
N CYS A 227 2.66 -3.53 -11.33
CA CYS A 227 3.30 -4.65 -12.04
C CYS A 227 4.69 -4.25 -12.53
N LEU A 228 5.53 -5.22 -12.86
CA LEU A 228 6.88 -5.00 -13.38
C LEU A 228 7.09 -5.79 -14.68
N PRO A 229 7.63 -5.18 -15.72
CA PRO A 229 7.90 -3.73 -15.86
C PRO A 229 6.60 -2.92 -15.95
N VAL A 230 6.65 -1.62 -15.65
CA VAL A 230 5.56 -0.67 -15.92
C VAL A 230 5.49 -0.45 -17.43
N ARG A 231 4.33 -0.66 -18.03
CA ARG A 231 4.12 -0.47 -19.46
C ARG A 231 3.14 0.65 -19.80
N ASN A 232 2.17 0.88 -18.93
CA ASN A 232 1.15 1.88 -19.13
C ASN A 232 1.03 2.82 -17.93
N VAL A 233 1.10 4.13 -18.17
CA VAL A 233 0.98 5.16 -17.13
C VAL A 233 -0.38 5.12 -16.43
N GLU A 234 -1.45 4.85 -17.18
CA GLU A 234 -2.83 4.95 -16.68
C GLU A 234 -3.20 3.83 -15.70
N THR A 235 -2.68 2.62 -15.95
CA THR A 235 -3.10 1.39 -15.25
C THR A 235 -2.08 0.85 -14.26
N ASP A 236 -0.78 1.00 -14.57
CA ASP A 236 0.28 0.24 -13.90
C ASP A 236 0.93 1.00 -12.73
N ILE A 237 0.50 2.24 -12.49
CA ILE A 237 1.08 3.11 -11.47
C ILE A 237 0.10 3.35 -10.33
N ARG A 238 0.63 3.37 -9.09
CA ARG A 238 -0.05 3.83 -7.89
C ARG A 238 0.63 5.12 -7.42
N PRO A 239 -0.04 6.28 -7.43
CA PRO A 239 0.55 7.56 -7.06
C PRO A 239 0.61 7.73 -5.54
N ILE A 240 1.78 7.56 -4.94
CA ILE A 240 1.95 7.75 -3.50
C ILE A 240 2.44 9.17 -3.22
N ALA A 241 1.60 9.95 -2.55
CA ALA A 241 1.90 11.31 -2.14
C ALA A 241 2.84 11.33 -0.92
N VAL A 242 3.94 12.02 -1.05
CA VAL A 242 4.90 12.28 0.03
C VAL A 242 4.80 13.75 0.39
N THR A 243 4.23 14.03 1.56
CA THR A 243 4.05 15.38 2.11
C THR A 243 5.19 15.76 3.05
N CYS A 244 5.22 17.03 3.44
CA CYS A 244 6.22 17.53 4.38
C CYS A 244 6.08 16.90 5.77
N PRO A 245 7.18 16.68 6.51
CA PRO A 245 7.12 16.03 7.81
C PRO A 245 6.31 16.79 8.87
N ILE A 246 6.31 18.12 8.86
CA ILE A 246 5.53 18.93 9.81
C ILE A 246 4.04 18.79 9.52
N SER A 247 3.63 18.73 8.24
CA SER A 247 2.24 18.42 7.85
C SER A 247 1.80 17.08 8.45
N LYS A 248 2.65 16.05 8.39
CA LYS A 248 2.35 14.72 8.96
C LYS A 248 2.17 14.74 10.48
N VAL A 249 2.85 15.66 11.18
CA VAL A 249 2.64 15.89 12.62
C VAL A 249 1.26 16.52 12.86
N ALA A 250 0.88 17.54 12.09
CA ALA A 250 -0.45 18.13 12.18
C ALA A 250 -1.56 17.11 11.83
N GLU A 251 -1.39 16.40 10.70
CA GLU A 251 -2.30 15.32 10.28
C GLU A 251 -2.47 14.24 11.35
N PHE A 252 -1.45 13.97 12.16
CA PHE A 252 -1.55 12.98 13.26
C PHE A 252 -2.57 13.42 14.30
N PHE A 253 -2.55 14.69 14.72
CA PHE A 253 -3.50 15.21 15.71
C PHE A 253 -4.90 15.35 15.12
N ILE A 254 -5.00 15.90 13.92
CA ILE A 254 -6.29 16.01 13.23
C ILE A 254 -6.92 14.64 13.01
N SER A 255 -6.17 13.64 12.57
CA SER A 255 -6.71 12.29 12.38
C SER A 255 -7.14 11.65 13.70
N LYS A 256 -6.48 11.95 14.82
CA LYS A 256 -6.90 11.52 16.16
C LYS A 256 -8.26 12.12 16.51
N TYR A 257 -8.41 13.43 16.35
CA TYR A 257 -9.67 14.13 16.65
C TYR A 257 -10.80 13.70 15.70
N PHE A 258 -10.49 13.58 14.42
CA PHE A 258 -11.40 13.08 13.40
C PHE A 258 -11.94 11.70 13.77
N ASN A 259 -11.07 10.74 14.05
CA ASN A 259 -11.50 9.38 14.37
C ASN A 259 -12.30 9.32 15.68
N ASN A 260 -11.90 10.05 16.72
CA ASN A 260 -12.64 10.12 17.97
C ASN A 260 -14.07 10.61 17.79
N HIS A 261 -14.28 11.62 16.91
CA HIS A 261 -15.61 12.11 16.59
C HIS A 261 -16.39 11.15 15.70
N PHE A 262 -15.72 10.64 14.65
CA PHE A 262 -16.34 9.82 13.62
C PHE A 262 -16.70 8.40 14.09
N ASP A 263 -16.10 7.92 15.16
CA ASP A 263 -16.29 6.54 15.65
C ASP A 263 -17.77 6.23 15.96
N SER A 264 -18.52 7.22 16.45
CA SER A 264 -19.97 7.09 16.71
C SER A 264 -20.85 7.05 15.45
N TYR A 265 -20.35 7.52 14.32
CA TYR A 265 -21.05 7.55 13.03
C TYR A 265 -20.61 6.42 12.10
N LEU A 266 -19.48 5.77 12.42
CA LEU A 266 -18.84 4.79 11.55
C LEU A 266 -19.75 3.59 11.30
N ASP A 267 -19.90 3.23 10.03
CA ASP A 267 -20.58 2.00 9.63
C ASP A 267 -19.91 0.78 10.27
N GLU A 268 -20.71 -0.04 10.94
CA GLU A 268 -20.23 -1.24 11.64
C GLU A 268 -19.56 -2.26 10.70
N TYR A 269 -19.91 -2.26 9.41
CA TYR A 269 -19.34 -3.12 8.38
C TYR A 269 -18.11 -2.53 7.67
N GLN A 270 -17.61 -1.35 8.08
CA GLN A 270 -16.36 -0.79 7.60
C GLN A 270 -15.18 -1.28 8.43
N PHE A 271 -14.35 -2.14 7.86
CA PHE A 271 -13.18 -2.71 8.51
C PHE A 271 -11.86 -2.01 8.16
N GLY A 272 -11.80 -1.39 6.99
CA GLY A 272 -10.56 -0.77 6.51
C GLY A 272 -10.23 0.55 7.22
N SER A 273 -8.96 0.76 7.54
CA SER A 273 -8.47 1.98 8.23
C SER A 273 -9.19 2.29 9.55
N THR A 274 -9.71 1.28 10.23
CA THR A 274 -10.41 1.37 11.51
C THR A 274 -9.58 0.71 12.60
N GLU A 275 -9.42 1.36 13.74
CA GLU A 275 -8.65 0.83 14.87
C GLU A 275 -9.28 -0.45 15.41
N GLY A 276 -8.45 -1.44 15.76
CA GLY A 276 -8.92 -2.75 16.23
C GLY A 276 -9.50 -3.68 15.15
N ARG A 277 -9.68 -3.21 13.91
CA ARG A 277 -10.17 -4.02 12.79
C ARG A 277 -9.04 -4.37 11.81
N SER A 278 -9.20 -5.45 11.07
CA SER A 278 -8.19 -5.98 10.15
C SER A 278 -8.81 -6.64 8.92
N THR A 279 -7.99 -6.96 7.91
CA THR A 279 -8.41 -7.78 6.77
C THR A 279 -8.94 -9.14 7.22
N THR A 280 -8.33 -9.73 8.26
CA THR A 280 -8.77 -11.01 8.82
C THR A 280 -10.15 -10.92 9.45
N THR A 281 -10.43 -9.86 10.24
CA THR A 281 -11.76 -9.67 10.86
C THR A 281 -12.84 -9.38 9.82
N ALA A 282 -12.52 -8.64 8.75
CA ALA A 282 -13.41 -8.42 7.62
C ALA A 282 -13.76 -9.74 6.91
N LEU A 283 -12.75 -10.58 6.67
CA LEU A 283 -12.94 -11.89 6.06
C LEU A 283 -13.73 -12.83 6.98
N ILE A 284 -13.47 -12.85 8.28
CA ILE A 284 -14.23 -13.66 9.25
C ILE A 284 -15.72 -13.27 9.19
N MET A 285 -16.03 -11.97 9.19
CA MET A 285 -17.41 -11.49 9.09
C MET A 285 -18.08 -11.97 7.80
N LEU A 286 -17.43 -11.80 6.66
CA LEU A 286 -17.96 -12.28 5.38
C LEU A 286 -18.17 -13.81 5.40
N PHE A 287 -17.15 -14.58 5.81
CA PHE A 287 -17.23 -16.04 5.79
C PHE A 287 -18.19 -16.61 6.82
N HIS A 288 -18.43 -15.91 7.94
CA HIS A 288 -19.49 -16.26 8.87
C HIS A 288 -20.86 -16.26 8.17
N ILE A 289 -21.16 -15.21 7.41
CA ILE A 289 -22.40 -15.12 6.61
C ILE A 289 -22.47 -16.26 5.58
N LEU A 290 -21.37 -16.53 4.86
CA LEU A 290 -21.33 -17.58 3.84
C LEU A 290 -21.52 -18.98 4.41
N PHE A 291 -20.86 -19.30 5.53
CA PHE A 291 -20.99 -20.60 6.17
C PHE A 291 -22.38 -20.80 6.79
N GLN A 292 -22.92 -19.78 7.44
CA GLN A 292 -24.29 -19.85 7.96
C GLN A 292 -25.32 -20.11 6.85
N ALA A 293 -25.14 -19.46 5.69
CA ALA A 293 -26.02 -19.68 4.54
C ALA A 293 -25.82 -21.08 3.91
N SER A 294 -24.63 -21.66 4.00
CA SER A 294 -24.31 -22.99 3.45
C SER A 294 -24.89 -24.16 4.23
N ASP A 295 -25.38 -23.93 5.46
CA ASP A 295 -26.05 -24.97 6.27
C ASP A 295 -27.35 -25.47 5.61
N ASP A 296 -27.98 -24.63 4.78
CA ASP A 296 -29.08 -25.01 3.92
C ASP A 296 -28.60 -25.19 2.47
N THR A 297 -28.55 -26.46 2.00
CA THR A 297 -28.09 -26.81 0.66
C THR A 297 -29.04 -26.38 -0.46
N SER A 298 -30.25 -25.91 -0.15
CA SER A 298 -31.16 -25.30 -1.12
C SER A 298 -30.76 -23.88 -1.50
N ASN A 299 -29.97 -23.22 -0.64
CA ASN A 299 -29.49 -21.86 -0.88
C ASN A 299 -28.38 -21.81 -1.92
N PHE A 300 -28.38 -20.73 -2.69
CA PHE A 300 -27.21 -20.26 -3.39
C PHE A 300 -26.85 -18.86 -2.87
N ILE A 301 -25.58 -18.52 -3.00
CA ILE A 301 -25.07 -17.23 -2.55
C ILE A 301 -24.49 -16.50 -3.76
N ARG A 302 -24.87 -15.27 -3.94
CA ARG A 302 -24.31 -14.37 -4.95
C ARG A 302 -23.42 -13.34 -4.26
N LEU A 303 -22.18 -13.22 -4.69
CA LEU A 303 -21.23 -12.23 -4.22
C LEU A 303 -20.97 -11.21 -5.33
N LEU A 304 -21.03 -9.94 -5.00
CA LEU A 304 -20.57 -8.84 -5.86
C LEU A 304 -19.32 -8.22 -5.23
N PHE A 305 -18.18 -8.36 -5.92
CA PHE A 305 -16.92 -7.70 -5.56
C PHE A 305 -16.80 -6.39 -6.33
N VAL A 306 -16.94 -5.29 -5.62
CA VAL A 306 -16.99 -3.94 -6.19
C VAL A 306 -15.58 -3.36 -6.30
N ASP A 307 -15.25 -2.77 -7.44
CA ASP A 307 -14.01 -2.01 -7.66
C ASP A 307 -14.37 -0.58 -8.12
N PHE A 308 -13.80 0.42 -7.47
CA PHE A 308 -13.94 1.82 -7.90
C PHE A 308 -12.79 2.24 -8.82
N SER A 309 -13.11 3.03 -9.80
CA SER A 309 -12.11 3.65 -10.68
C SER A 309 -11.54 4.90 -10.00
N LYS A 310 -10.22 4.92 -9.71
CA LYS A 310 -9.54 6.12 -9.17
C LYS A 310 -10.23 6.68 -7.92
N ALA A 311 -10.58 5.81 -6.97
CA ALA A 311 -11.37 6.11 -5.79
C ALA A 311 -10.90 7.33 -4.99
N PHE A 312 -9.60 7.43 -4.73
CA PHE A 312 -9.02 8.54 -3.97
C PHE A 312 -8.89 9.83 -4.78
N GLU A 313 -8.63 9.72 -6.09
CA GLU A 313 -8.43 10.84 -6.99
C GLU A 313 -9.74 11.56 -7.36
N LEU A 314 -10.89 10.89 -7.23
CA LEU A 314 -12.20 11.41 -7.62
C LEU A 314 -13.03 11.93 -6.45
N ILE A 315 -12.52 11.96 -5.22
CA ILE A 315 -13.26 12.53 -4.08
C ILE A 315 -13.61 14.00 -4.37
N ASP A 316 -14.89 14.28 -4.53
CA ASP A 316 -15.40 15.65 -4.64
C ASP A 316 -15.40 16.31 -3.24
N HIS A 317 -14.74 17.45 -3.12
CA HIS A 317 -14.63 18.16 -1.86
C HIS A 317 -15.95 18.76 -1.37
N SER A 318 -16.89 19.03 -2.29
CA SER A 318 -18.23 19.48 -1.93
C SER A 318 -19.06 18.35 -1.35
N VAL A 319 -18.95 17.15 -1.92
CA VAL A 319 -19.54 15.93 -1.36
C VAL A 319 -18.94 15.64 0.02
N LEU A 320 -17.62 15.71 0.16
CA LEU A 320 -16.95 15.52 1.45
C LEU A 320 -17.46 16.53 2.50
N HIS A 321 -17.66 17.79 2.12
CA HIS A 321 -18.23 18.80 3.01
C HIS A 321 -19.63 18.41 3.50
N ASN A 322 -20.51 17.98 2.60
CA ASN A 322 -21.86 17.55 2.97
C ASN A 322 -21.79 16.36 3.96
N LYS A 323 -20.91 15.38 3.72
CA LYS A 323 -20.72 14.25 4.65
C LYS A 323 -20.17 14.67 6.02
N LEU A 324 -19.30 15.69 6.07
CA LEU A 324 -18.83 16.28 7.34
C LEU A 324 -20.00 16.89 8.11
N ASN A 325 -20.90 17.59 7.43
CA ASN A 325 -22.10 18.19 8.04
C ASN A 325 -23.09 17.12 8.50
N ASP A 326 -23.36 16.10 7.68
CA ASP A 326 -24.26 14.98 8.01
C ASP A 326 -23.80 14.23 9.28
N CYS A 327 -22.49 14.11 9.46
CA CYS A 327 -21.88 13.55 10.67
C CYS A 327 -21.60 14.60 11.76
N GLN A 328 -22.14 15.81 11.65
CA GLN A 328 -22.03 16.89 12.64
C GLN A 328 -20.60 17.18 13.10
N PHE A 329 -19.64 17.16 12.16
CA PHE A 329 -18.25 17.44 12.50
C PHE A 329 -18.09 18.87 13.04
N PRO A 330 -17.26 19.05 14.09
CA PRO A 330 -16.94 20.38 14.59
C PRO A 330 -16.38 21.29 13.48
N PRO A 331 -16.82 22.56 13.39
CA PRO A 331 -16.42 23.47 12.30
C PRO A 331 -14.88 23.60 12.13
N HIS A 332 -14.13 23.55 13.23
CA HIS A 332 -12.66 23.59 13.18
C HIS A 332 -12.04 22.40 12.43
N LEU A 333 -12.57 21.18 12.64
CA LEU A 333 -12.11 19.98 11.94
C LEU A 333 -12.55 20.01 10.47
N SER A 334 -13.79 20.41 10.19
CA SER A 334 -14.31 20.55 8.83
C SER A 334 -13.51 21.59 8.03
N ALA A 335 -13.30 22.79 8.60
CA ALA A 335 -12.50 23.84 7.97
C ALA A 335 -11.07 23.38 7.71
N TRP A 336 -10.43 22.71 8.67
CA TRP A 336 -9.06 22.21 8.51
C TRP A 336 -8.98 21.15 7.41
N THR A 337 -9.89 20.15 7.42
CA THR A 337 -9.92 19.06 6.43
C THR A 337 -10.09 19.62 5.03
N LEU A 338 -11.06 20.48 4.81
CA LEU A 338 -11.29 21.09 3.50
C LEU A 338 -10.14 22.01 3.09
N SER A 339 -9.59 22.80 4.03
CA SER A 339 -8.41 23.61 3.76
C SER A 339 -7.17 22.79 3.41
N PHE A 340 -7.04 21.56 3.94
CA PHE A 340 -5.94 20.64 3.60
C PHE A 340 -6.04 20.14 2.16
N LEU A 341 -7.26 19.96 1.66
CA LEU A 341 -7.54 19.48 0.31
C LEU A 341 -7.59 20.59 -0.75
N ASP A 342 -7.93 21.82 -0.35
CA ASP A 342 -8.04 22.97 -1.23
C ASP A 342 -6.66 23.46 -1.72
N SER A 343 -6.59 23.86 -2.99
CA SER A 343 -5.42 24.50 -3.60
C SER A 343 -4.12 23.70 -3.40
N ARG A 344 -4.20 22.39 -3.48
CA ARG A 344 -3.02 21.51 -3.39
C ARG A 344 -2.21 21.55 -4.66
N THR A 345 -0.91 21.35 -4.50
CA THR A 345 0.03 21.24 -5.62
C THR A 345 0.82 19.93 -5.53
N GLN A 346 1.23 19.43 -6.69
CA GLN A 346 2.04 18.23 -6.76
C GLN A 346 3.08 18.28 -7.87
N PHE A 347 4.13 17.50 -7.70
CA PHE A 347 5.08 17.15 -8.75
C PHE A 347 5.45 15.67 -8.66
N VAL A 348 5.83 15.08 -9.79
CA VAL A 348 6.22 13.67 -9.88
C VAL A 348 7.74 13.54 -9.94
N ARG A 349 8.30 12.57 -9.23
CA ARG A 349 9.73 12.24 -9.32
C ARG A 349 9.94 10.80 -9.73
N VAL A 350 10.68 10.60 -10.83
CA VAL A 350 11.13 9.31 -11.33
C VAL A 350 12.67 9.30 -11.38
N GLY A 351 13.30 8.54 -10.53
CA GLY A 351 14.77 8.55 -10.41
C GLY A 351 15.30 9.92 -9.98
N HIS A 352 16.04 10.57 -10.86
CA HIS A 352 16.60 11.92 -10.65
C HIS A 352 15.82 13.03 -11.36
N CYS A 353 14.85 12.67 -12.21
CA CYS A 353 14.03 13.62 -12.96
C CYS A 353 12.77 13.99 -12.18
N GLU A 354 12.43 15.26 -12.19
CA GLU A 354 11.23 15.82 -11.56
C GLU A 354 10.39 16.55 -12.62
N SER A 355 9.07 16.46 -12.47
CA SER A 355 8.13 17.21 -13.32
C SER A 355 7.99 18.65 -12.88
N SER A 356 7.34 19.46 -13.71
CA SER A 356 6.74 20.73 -13.32
C SER A 356 5.74 20.52 -12.16
N VAL A 357 5.51 21.61 -11.39
CA VAL A 357 4.50 21.63 -10.31
C VAL A 357 3.14 21.96 -10.93
N LEU A 358 2.15 21.10 -10.67
CA LEU A 358 0.77 21.29 -11.12
C LEU A 358 -0.18 21.36 -9.92
N SER A 359 -1.30 22.08 -10.09
CA SER A 359 -2.39 22.15 -9.11
C SER A 359 -3.33 20.96 -9.27
N THR A 360 -3.90 20.47 -8.18
CA THR A 360 -4.93 19.43 -8.17
C THR A 360 -6.27 20.02 -7.75
N ASN A 361 -7.35 19.64 -8.43
CA ASN A 361 -8.69 20.22 -8.22
C ASN A 361 -9.55 19.42 -7.24
N ALA A 362 -9.31 18.10 -7.12
CA ALA A 362 -10.11 17.19 -6.32
C ALA A 362 -9.26 16.06 -5.76
N GLY A 363 -9.91 15.13 -5.10
CA GLY A 363 -9.29 13.93 -4.54
C GLY A 363 -8.63 14.15 -3.18
N ALA A 364 -8.22 13.04 -2.57
CA ALA A 364 -7.43 13.00 -1.36
C ALA A 364 -6.07 12.35 -1.64
N PRO A 365 -4.96 12.92 -1.12
CA PRO A 365 -3.63 12.42 -1.46
C PRO A 365 -3.36 11.04 -0.86
N GLN A 366 -3.10 10.03 -1.70
CA GLN A 366 -2.74 8.68 -1.26
C GLN A 366 -1.40 8.67 -0.51
N GLY A 367 -1.37 8.16 0.71
CA GLY A 367 -0.15 8.07 1.53
C GLY A 367 -0.07 9.13 2.64
N THR A 368 -1.05 9.99 2.77
CA THR A 368 -1.29 10.86 3.92
C THR A 368 -2.07 10.12 5.00
N ARG A 369 -2.25 10.72 6.18
CA ARG A 369 -3.13 10.18 7.23
C ARG A 369 -4.58 10.60 7.01
N ALA A 370 -4.81 11.77 6.46
CA ALA A 370 -6.13 12.31 6.18
C ALA A 370 -6.85 11.51 5.07
N GLY A 371 -6.17 11.17 3.97
CA GLY A 371 -6.81 10.52 2.82
C GLY A 371 -7.69 9.30 3.14
N PRO A 372 -7.22 8.29 3.90
CA PRO A 372 -8.07 7.18 4.30
C PRO A 372 -9.28 7.57 5.17
N ASN A 373 -9.17 8.63 5.97
CA ASN A 373 -10.29 9.14 6.77
C ASN A 373 -11.34 9.82 5.89
N ASP A 374 -10.88 10.65 4.94
CA ASP A 374 -11.74 11.32 3.98
C ASP A 374 -12.52 10.30 3.15
N PHE A 375 -11.84 9.25 2.65
CA PHE A 375 -12.50 8.19 1.89
C PHE A 375 -13.51 7.40 2.75
N LYS A 376 -13.15 7.03 3.98
CA LYS A 376 -14.08 6.36 4.91
C LYS A 376 -15.34 7.17 5.13
N LEU A 377 -15.21 8.49 5.30
CA LEU A 377 -16.35 9.38 5.49
C LEU A 377 -17.23 9.40 4.24
N VAL A 378 -16.63 9.50 3.04
CA VAL A 378 -17.39 9.50 1.78
C VAL A 378 -18.24 8.23 1.62
N VAL A 379 -17.68 7.05 1.91
CA VAL A 379 -18.39 5.76 1.71
C VAL A 379 -19.21 5.32 2.93
N ASN A 380 -19.28 6.13 3.99
CA ASN A 380 -19.90 5.72 5.25
C ASN A 380 -21.40 5.48 5.12
N ASP A 381 -22.10 6.32 4.38
CA ASP A 381 -23.54 6.24 4.16
C ASP A 381 -23.96 5.24 3.07
N LEU A 382 -23.00 4.65 2.34
CA LEU A 382 -23.29 3.57 1.42
C LEU A 382 -23.59 2.30 2.23
N LYS A 383 -24.87 2.04 2.49
CA LYS A 383 -25.37 0.90 3.26
C LYS A 383 -26.36 0.12 2.42
N PHE A 384 -26.41 -1.19 2.62
CA PHE A 384 -27.30 -2.09 1.89
C PHE A 384 -28.22 -2.82 2.87
N ASN A 385 -29.40 -3.21 2.42
CA ASN A 385 -30.35 -4.01 3.21
C ASN A 385 -30.00 -5.51 3.23
N ILE A 386 -29.04 -5.92 2.41
CA ILE A 386 -28.47 -7.27 2.37
C ILE A 386 -27.05 -7.24 2.95
N PRO A 387 -26.50 -8.39 3.38
CA PRO A 387 -25.16 -8.45 3.96
C PRO A 387 -24.05 -7.87 3.08
N TYR A 388 -23.18 -7.09 3.67
CA TYR A 388 -22.02 -6.52 2.99
C TYR A 388 -20.84 -6.32 3.95
N VAL A 389 -19.66 -6.18 3.38
CA VAL A 389 -18.42 -5.85 4.11
C VAL A 389 -17.64 -4.83 3.31
N LYS A 390 -17.15 -3.77 3.98
CA LYS A 390 -16.28 -2.74 3.38
C LYS A 390 -14.87 -2.82 3.98
N TYR A 391 -13.87 -2.72 3.12
CA TYR A 391 -12.48 -2.56 3.50
C TYR A 391 -11.84 -1.43 2.70
N VAL A 392 -12.04 -0.19 3.15
CA VAL A 392 -11.76 1.07 2.44
C VAL A 392 -12.56 1.11 1.13
N ASP A 393 -11.91 0.94 -0.02
CA ASP A 393 -12.48 0.91 -1.36
C ASP A 393 -12.94 -0.51 -1.82
N ASP A 394 -12.45 -1.56 -1.18
CA ASP A 394 -12.90 -2.92 -1.45
C ASP A 394 -14.26 -3.18 -0.76
N ILE A 395 -15.34 -3.27 -1.52
CA ILE A 395 -16.69 -3.58 -1.02
C ILE A 395 -17.10 -4.95 -1.54
N THR A 396 -17.63 -5.78 -0.67
CA THR A 396 -18.23 -7.08 -1.02
C THR A 396 -19.67 -7.11 -0.54
N ILE A 397 -20.61 -7.37 -1.44
CA ILE A 397 -22.05 -7.48 -1.14
C ILE A 397 -22.45 -8.93 -1.35
N ALA A 398 -23.25 -9.49 -0.44
CA ALA A 398 -23.71 -10.88 -0.49
C ALA A 398 -25.24 -10.94 -0.47
N SER A 399 -25.84 -11.71 -1.39
CA SER A 399 -27.24 -12.10 -1.35
C SER A 399 -27.31 -13.61 -1.12
N VAL A 400 -28.21 -14.03 -0.26
CA VAL A 400 -28.49 -15.45 0.05
C VAL A 400 -29.93 -15.74 -0.32
N SER A 401 -30.15 -16.65 -1.25
CA SER A 401 -31.50 -16.98 -1.72
C SER A 401 -31.63 -18.44 -2.14
N ASN A 402 -32.84 -18.95 -2.12
CA ASN A 402 -33.21 -20.25 -2.73
C ASN A 402 -34.07 -20.08 -4.00
N ASP A 403 -34.38 -18.82 -4.37
CA ASP A 403 -35.15 -18.50 -5.58
C ASP A 403 -34.23 -17.95 -6.68
N SER A 404 -34.18 -18.65 -7.82
CA SER A 404 -33.42 -18.26 -9.02
C SER A 404 -33.86 -16.92 -9.62
N ASN A 405 -35.03 -16.43 -9.31
CA ASN A 405 -35.57 -15.13 -9.73
C ASN A 405 -35.26 -14.01 -8.72
N ASP A 406 -34.53 -14.29 -7.65
CA ASP A 406 -34.16 -13.30 -6.66
C ASP A 406 -33.32 -12.18 -7.28
N ASN A 407 -33.77 -10.93 -7.06
CA ASN A 407 -33.17 -9.71 -7.59
C ASN A 407 -32.51 -8.84 -6.50
N GLU A 408 -32.40 -9.30 -5.26
CA GLU A 408 -31.86 -8.48 -4.16
C GLU A 408 -30.47 -7.94 -4.46
N LEU A 409 -29.57 -8.80 -5.00
CA LEU A 409 -28.24 -8.35 -5.38
C LEU A 409 -28.27 -7.39 -6.59
N GLN A 410 -29.20 -7.55 -7.52
CA GLN A 410 -29.39 -6.62 -8.64
C GLN A 410 -29.86 -5.25 -8.12
N HIS A 411 -30.81 -5.20 -7.20
CA HIS A 411 -31.25 -3.94 -6.56
C HIS A 411 -30.11 -3.28 -5.77
N ALA A 412 -29.29 -4.06 -5.06
CA ALA A 412 -28.13 -3.52 -4.36
C ALA A 412 -27.07 -2.94 -5.34
N ALA A 413 -26.92 -3.57 -6.52
CA ALA A 413 -26.03 -3.07 -7.56
C ALA A 413 -26.55 -1.77 -8.21
N GLU A 414 -27.86 -1.64 -8.38
CA GLU A 414 -28.54 -0.42 -8.85
C GLU A 414 -28.41 0.69 -7.81
N GLN A 415 -28.70 0.42 -6.53
CA GLN A 415 -28.48 1.34 -5.41
C GLN A 415 -27.01 1.83 -5.36
N LEU A 416 -26.05 0.93 -5.59
CA LEU A 416 -24.62 1.30 -5.66
C LEU A 416 -24.33 2.24 -6.83
N ALA A 417 -24.91 2.00 -8.00
CA ALA A 417 -24.73 2.85 -9.18
C ALA A 417 -25.34 4.25 -8.95
N ASP A 418 -26.53 4.33 -8.39
CA ASP A 418 -27.19 5.59 -8.02
C ASP A 418 -26.38 6.36 -6.99
N TRP A 419 -25.90 5.67 -5.94
CA TRP A 419 -25.02 6.27 -4.94
C TRP A 419 -23.75 6.82 -5.56
N CYS A 420 -23.10 6.08 -6.48
CA CYS A 420 -21.91 6.53 -7.20
C CYS A 420 -22.18 7.81 -7.99
N SER A 421 -23.30 7.85 -8.71
CA SER A 421 -23.72 9.02 -9.48
C SER A 421 -23.91 10.26 -8.58
N CYS A 422 -24.61 10.09 -7.44
CA CYS A 422 -24.85 11.17 -6.48
C CYS A 422 -23.58 11.68 -5.77
N ASN A 423 -22.57 10.81 -5.61
CA ASN A 423 -21.34 11.14 -4.87
C ASN A 423 -20.12 11.37 -5.78
N GLY A 424 -20.30 11.47 -7.11
CA GLY A 424 -19.21 11.70 -8.05
C GLY A 424 -18.22 10.56 -8.17
N MET A 425 -18.59 9.37 -7.68
CA MET A 425 -17.74 8.18 -7.74
C MET A 425 -17.97 7.39 -9.03
N ARG A 426 -16.97 6.63 -9.48
CA ARG A 426 -17.07 5.82 -10.70
C ARG A 426 -16.80 4.36 -10.42
N LEU A 427 -17.73 3.50 -10.80
CA LEU A 427 -17.53 2.06 -10.76
C LEU A 427 -16.63 1.60 -11.90
N ASN A 428 -15.81 0.60 -11.62
CA ASN A 428 -15.04 -0.12 -12.62
C ASN A 428 -15.73 -1.44 -12.95
N THR A 429 -16.69 -1.41 -13.85
CA THR A 429 -17.48 -2.58 -14.24
C THR A 429 -16.64 -3.74 -14.81
N ARG A 430 -15.47 -3.43 -15.41
CA ARG A 430 -14.53 -4.47 -15.90
C ARG A 430 -13.84 -5.22 -14.78
N LYS A 431 -13.54 -4.56 -13.65
CA LYS A 431 -12.88 -5.19 -12.49
C LYS A 431 -13.87 -5.65 -11.43
N THR A 432 -15.04 -5.05 -11.36
CA THR A 432 -16.16 -5.56 -10.57
C THR A 432 -16.51 -6.96 -11.06
N LYS A 433 -16.69 -7.91 -10.13
CA LYS A 433 -16.93 -9.32 -10.45
C LYS A 433 -18.09 -9.86 -9.64
N GLU A 434 -18.83 -10.77 -10.25
CA GLU A 434 -19.84 -11.59 -9.59
C GLU A 434 -19.29 -12.99 -9.34
N MET A 435 -19.59 -13.59 -8.21
CA MET A 435 -19.35 -15.01 -7.95
C MET A 435 -20.63 -15.64 -7.43
N LEU A 436 -20.95 -16.81 -7.97
CA LEU A 436 -22.07 -17.63 -7.55
C LEU A 436 -21.54 -18.86 -6.80
N LEU A 437 -21.91 -18.95 -5.52
CA LEU A 437 -21.61 -20.12 -4.67
C LEU A 437 -22.86 -20.98 -4.59
N HIS A 438 -22.69 -22.29 -4.75
CA HIS A 438 -23.80 -23.24 -4.68
C HIS A 438 -23.31 -24.56 -4.09
N PHE A 439 -24.10 -25.11 -3.17
CA PHE A 439 -23.75 -26.31 -2.41
C PHE A 439 -24.57 -27.55 -2.81
N GLY A 440 -25.62 -27.37 -3.63
CA GLY A 440 -26.51 -28.40 -4.14
C GLY A 440 -26.17 -28.90 -5.55
N LYS A 441 -27.14 -29.53 -6.26
CA LYS A 441 -26.97 -30.02 -7.62
C LYS A 441 -26.90 -28.87 -8.63
N LYS A 442 -25.95 -28.94 -9.57
CA LYS A 442 -25.60 -27.89 -10.54
C LYS A 442 -26.69 -27.48 -11.54
N SER A 443 -27.87 -28.12 -11.57
CA SER A 443 -28.88 -27.97 -12.62
C SER A 443 -29.50 -26.58 -12.72
N ASP A 444 -29.53 -25.79 -11.64
CA ASP A 444 -30.32 -24.56 -11.57
C ASP A 444 -29.53 -23.27 -11.76
N LEU A 445 -28.20 -23.35 -11.83
CA LEU A 445 -27.30 -22.19 -11.90
C LEU A 445 -27.36 -21.42 -13.23
N GLN A 446 -27.71 -22.10 -14.33
CA GLN A 446 -27.75 -21.49 -15.67
C GLN A 446 -28.94 -20.52 -15.85
N ALA A 447 -29.98 -20.67 -15.02
CA ALA A 447 -31.16 -19.78 -15.04
C ALA A 447 -30.90 -18.42 -14.42
N ILE A 448 -29.90 -18.31 -13.51
CA ILE A 448 -29.59 -17.06 -12.79
C ILE A 448 -28.91 -16.06 -13.73
N ARG A 449 -29.55 -14.93 -13.98
CA ARG A 449 -29.01 -13.88 -14.84
C ARG A 449 -27.81 -13.20 -14.17
N PRO A 450 -26.72 -12.87 -14.91
CA PRO A 450 -25.63 -12.06 -14.38
C PRO A 450 -26.12 -10.66 -13.95
N ILE A 451 -25.44 -10.08 -12.97
CA ILE A 451 -25.69 -8.68 -12.54
C ILE A 451 -25.37 -7.73 -13.70
N SER A 452 -26.19 -6.71 -13.85
CA SER A 452 -25.98 -5.60 -14.80
C SER A 452 -25.86 -4.28 -14.03
N ILE A 453 -24.88 -3.47 -14.36
CA ILE A 453 -24.67 -2.12 -13.81
C ILE A 453 -24.53 -1.16 -15.00
N ASP A 454 -25.36 -0.13 -15.07
CA ASP A 454 -25.39 0.86 -16.16
C ASP A 454 -25.43 0.20 -17.57
N GLY A 455 -26.22 -0.88 -17.70
CA GLY A 455 -26.33 -1.65 -18.93
C GLY A 455 -25.15 -2.56 -19.26
N ALA A 456 -24.07 -2.54 -18.48
CA ALA A 456 -22.93 -3.42 -18.61
C ALA A 456 -23.13 -4.70 -17.79
N SER A 457 -23.06 -5.86 -18.42
CA SER A 457 -23.10 -7.15 -17.72
C SER A 457 -21.79 -7.37 -16.94
N ILE A 458 -21.91 -7.70 -15.67
CA ILE A 458 -20.77 -7.99 -14.79
C ILE A 458 -20.29 -9.42 -15.04
N GLU A 459 -18.96 -9.56 -15.19
CA GLU A 459 -18.33 -10.86 -15.42
C GLU A 459 -18.47 -11.76 -14.19
N ARG A 460 -19.00 -12.98 -14.42
CA ARG A 460 -19.09 -14.02 -13.39
C ARG A 460 -17.82 -14.83 -13.36
N VAL A 461 -17.21 -14.95 -12.16
CA VAL A 461 -15.93 -15.65 -11.96
C VAL A 461 -16.09 -16.85 -11.03
N THR A 462 -15.26 -17.87 -11.24
CA THR A 462 -15.18 -19.06 -10.39
C THR A 462 -14.13 -18.95 -9.29
N THR A 463 -13.22 -18.01 -9.42
CA THR A 463 -12.16 -17.74 -8.45
C THR A 463 -11.91 -16.24 -8.37
N PHE A 464 -11.86 -15.69 -7.15
CA PHE A 464 -11.58 -14.28 -6.92
C PHE A 464 -10.57 -14.10 -5.79
N LYS A 465 -9.72 -13.08 -5.92
CA LYS A 465 -8.76 -12.71 -4.86
C LYS A 465 -9.29 -11.56 -4.04
N LEU A 466 -9.75 -11.84 -2.82
CA LEU A 466 -10.28 -10.85 -1.88
C LEU A 466 -9.33 -10.69 -0.69
N LEU A 467 -8.93 -9.46 -0.38
CA LEU A 467 -8.10 -9.11 0.79
C LEU A 467 -6.90 -10.06 1.03
N GLY A 468 -6.31 -10.57 -0.05
CA GLY A 468 -5.11 -11.41 0.00
C GLY A 468 -5.35 -12.92 0.01
N ILE A 469 -6.58 -13.40 0.12
CA ILE A 469 -6.96 -14.81 -0.05
C ILE A 469 -7.61 -15.05 -1.40
N TYR A 470 -7.56 -16.29 -1.92
CA TYR A 470 -8.30 -16.71 -3.10
C TYR A 470 -9.54 -17.50 -2.67
N ILE A 471 -10.71 -17.05 -3.11
CA ILE A 471 -11.99 -17.69 -2.89
C ILE A 471 -12.36 -18.45 -4.15
N ASN A 472 -12.72 -19.71 -4.03
CA ASN A 472 -13.30 -20.53 -5.10
C ASN A 472 -14.82 -20.59 -4.91
N CYS A 473 -15.57 -20.68 -6.02
CA CYS A 473 -17.04 -20.75 -6.00
C CYS A 473 -17.60 -22.01 -5.29
N ASP A 474 -16.76 -22.99 -5.04
CA ASP A 474 -17.07 -24.23 -4.28
C ASP A 474 -16.50 -24.21 -2.86
N LEU A 475 -15.89 -23.11 -2.42
CA LEU A 475 -15.16 -22.93 -1.17
C LEU A 475 -14.09 -24.02 -0.89
N SER A 476 -13.55 -24.65 -1.93
CA SER A 476 -12.56 -25.74 -1.82
C SER A 476 -11.18 -25.28 -1.36
N TRP A 477 -10.90 -23.99 -1.34
CA TRP A 477 -9.60 -23.37 -1.00
C TRP A 477 -8.42 -23.81 -1.87
N SER A 478 -8.64 -24.61 -2.89
CA SER A 478 -7.57 -25.18 -3.73
C SER A 478 -6.68 -24.11 -4.34
N SER A 479 -7.26 -23.04 -4.90
CA SER A 479 -6.52 -21.91 -5.48
C SER A 479 -5.71 -21.16 -4.42
N HIS A 480 -6.27 -20.97 -3.23
CA HIS A 480 -5.56 -20.30 -2.13
C HIS A 480 -4.38 -21.12 -1.62
N ILE A 481 -4.57 -22.39 -1.39
CA ILE A 481 -3.52 -23.31 -0.93
C ILE A 481 -2.37 -23.36 -1.94
N ASN A 482 -2.68 -23.53 -3.23
CA ASN A 482 -1.67 -23.53 -4.28
C ASN A 482 -0.86 -22.20 -4.30
N TYR A 483 -1.53 -21.08 -4.15
CA TYR A 483 -0.87 -19.77 -4.07
C TYR A 483 0.06 -19.66 -2.84
N VAL A 484 -0.42 -20.06 -1.66
CA VAL A 484 0.35 -19.99 -0.40
C VAL A 484 1.55 -20.93 -0.46
N VAL A 485 1.37 -22.17 -0.93
CA VAL A 485 2.45 -23.15 -1.10
C VAL A 485 3.50 -22.66 -2.09
N ALA A 486 3.09 -22.15 -3.25
CA ALA A 486 4.02 -21.61 -4.24
C ALA A 486 4.82 -20.42 -3.69
N LYS A 487 4.17 -19.55 -2.92
CA LYS A 487 4.81 -18.38 -2.30
C LYS A 487 5.76 -18.78 -1.16
N ALA A 488 5.38 -19.75 -0.34
CA ALA A 488 6.21 -20.29 0.73
C ALA A 488 7.44 -21.03 0.16
N SER A 489 7.25 -21.88 -0.85
CA SER A 489 8.32 -22.65 -1.51
C SER A 489 9.40 -21.74 -2.09
N LYS A 490 9.02 -20.63 -2.74
CA LYS A 490 9.99 -19.61 -3.20
C LYS A 490 10.81 -19.01 -2.06
N ARG A 491 10.25 -18.93 -0.84
CA ARG A 491 10.94 -18.36 0.33
C ARG A 491 11.78 -19.37 1.09
N ILE A 492 11.53 -20.68 0.94
CA ILE A 492 12.40 -21.75 1.48
C ILE A 492 13.82 -21.64 0.93
N PHE A 493 13.98 -21.18 -0.31
CA PHE A 493 15.30 -20.89 -0.86
C PHE A 493 16.13 -19.94 0.03
N VAL A 494 15.49 -18.93 0.63
CA VAL A 494 16.14 -18.00 1.57
C VAL A 494 16.71 -18.76 2.77
N ILE A 495 15.90 -19.63 3.39
CA ILE A 495 16.31 -20.46 4.52
C ILE A 495 17.49 -21.34 4.14
N THR A 496 17.41 -22.00 2.98
CA THR A 496 18.50 -22.85 2.47
C THR A 496 19.81 -22.07 2.30
N GLN A 497 19.74 -20.81 1.80
CA GLN A 497 20.96 -19.97 1.66
C GLN A 497 21.53 -19.59 3.04
N LEU A 498 20.68 -19.28 4.02
CA LEU A 498 21.13 -18.95 5.39
C LEU A 498 21.77 -20.15 6.09
N ILE A 499 21.20 -21.35 5.96
CA ILE A 499 21.78 -22.61 6.46
C ILE A 499 23.14 -22.84 5.83
N ARG A 500 23.26 -22.74 4.50
CA ARG A 500 24.53 -22.91 3.77
C ARG A 500 25.58 -21.87 4.15
N ALA A 501 25.15 -20.68 4.53
CA ALA A 501 26.03 -19.63 5.04
C ALA A 501 26.49 -19.87 6.49
N GLY A 502 25.87 -20.80 7.23
CA GLY A 502 26.19 -21.10 8.63
C GLY A 502 25.55 -20.15 9.63
N VAL A 503 24.40 -19.55 9.31
CA VAL A 503 23.64 -18.70 10.24
C VAL A 503 23.10 -19.55 11.39
N ASP A 504 23.09 -19.00 12.62
CA ASP A 504 22.61 -19.70 13.81
C ASP A 504 21.12 -20.10 13.68
N LYS A 505 20.78 -21.25 14.26
CA LYS A 505 19.39 -21.79 14.23
C LYS A 505 18.35 -20.78 14.76
N SER A 506 18.64 -20.06 15.83
CA SER A 506 17.76 -19.05 16.41
C SER A 506 17.43 -17.92 15.40
N ASP A 507 18.42 -17.46 14.65
CA ASP A 507 18.23 -16.46 13.60
C ASP A 507 17.44 -17.02 12.42
N ILE A 508 17.68 -18.28 12.04
CA ILE A 508 16.93 -18.97 10.99
C ILE A 508 15.45 -19.11 11.37
N VAL A 509 15.14 -19.48 12.62
CA VAL A 509 13.77 -19.56 13.13
C VAL A 509 13.08 -18.19 13.09
N ASN A 510 13.78 -17.11 13.45
CA ASN A 510 13.26 -15.75 13.35
C ASN A 510 12.94 -15.37 11.90
N VAL A 511 13.83 -15.71 10.95
CA VAL A 511 13.59 -15.49 9.52
C VAL A 511 12.41 -16.34 9.03
N TYR A 512 12.35 -17.63 9.36
CA TYR A 512 11.25 -18.51 9.02
C TYR A 512 9.90 -17.93 9.50
N SER A 513 9.81 -17.56 10.77
CA SER A 513 8.60 -16.98 11.35
C SER A 513 8.17 -15.69 10.65
N ALA A 514 9.13 -14.83 10.29
CA ALA A 514 8.84 -13.55 9.67
C ALA A 514 8.47 -13.65 8.18
N ILE A 515 9.07 -14.56 7.41
CA ILE A 515 8.87 -14.58 5.95
C ILE A 515 8.07 -15.79 5.43
N ILE A 516 8.09 -16.93 6.10
CA ILE A 516 7.36 -18.13 5.67
C ILE A 516 6.09 -18.29 6.48
N ARG A 517 6.21 -18.42 7.80
CA ARG A 517 5.08 -18.62 8.70
C ARG A 517 4.02 -17.52 8.55
N SER A 518 4.43 -16.26 8.45
CA SER A 518 3.54 -15.12 8.21
C SER A 518 2.72 -15.21 6.92
N VAL A 519 3.18 -15.96 5.93
CA VAL A 519 2.42 -16.20 4.67
C VAL A 519 1.48 -17.37 4.82
N VAL A 520 1.96 -18.44 5.45
CA VAL A 520 1.19 -19.68 5.63
C VAL A 520 0.02 -19.48 6.59
N GLU A 521 0.21 -18.66 7.63
CA GLU A 521 -0.80 -18.41 8.66
C GLU A 521 -1.68 -17.17 8.38
N TYR A 522 -1.46 -16.45 7.27
CA TYR A 522 -2.28 -15.29 6.96
C TYR A 522 -3.75 -15.66 6.81
N ALA A 523 -4.61 -14.99 7.60
CA ALA A 523 -6.06 -15.20 7.65
C ALA A 523 -6.47 -16.68 7.86
N CYS A 524 -5.62 -17.50 8.51
CA CYS A 524 -5.89 -18.93 8.73
C CYS A 524 -7.23 -19.25 9.42
N PRO A 525 -7.78 -18.43 10.34
CA PRO A 525 -9.11 -18.70 10.90
C PRO A 525 -10.22 -18.82 9.86
N VAL A 526 -10.04 -18.22 8.68
CA VAL A 526 -11.05 -18.18 7.62
C VAL A 526 -11.06 -19.47 6.79
N TRP A 527 -9.89 -20.02 6.48
CA TRP A 527 -9.76 -21.08 5.47
C TRP A 527 -9.21 -22.40 6.00
N HIS A 528 -8.61 -22.42 7.19
CA HIS A 528 -7.92 -23.61 7.69
C HIS A 528 -8.87 -24.79 7.97
N CYS A 529 -10.06 -24.53 8.51
CA CYS A 529 -11.05 -25.59 8.81
C CYS A 529 -11.64 -26.23 7.55
N GLY A 530 -11.61 -25.56 6.39
CA GLY A 530 -12.09 -26.08 5.11
C GLY A 530 -11.04 -26.91 4.33
N ILE A 531 -9.85 -27.13 4.87
CA ILE A 531 -8.80 -27.90 4.19
C ILE A 531 -9.07 -29.39 4.30
N THR A 532 -9.14 -30.09 3.18
CA THR A 532 -9.24 -31.53 3.14
C THR A 532 -7.90 -32.21 3.43
N LYS A 533 -7.94 -33.44 4.02
CA LYS A 533 -6.73 -34.24 4.34
C LYS A 533 -5.81 -34.52 3.15
N ASN A 534 -6.33 -34.42 1.93
CA ASN A 534 -5.57 -34.64 0.68
C ASN A 534 -4.90 -33.37 0.14
N SER A 535 -4.98 -32.27 0.87
CA SER A 535 -4.36 -31.01 0.44
C SER A 535 -2.82 -31.05 0.59
N PRO A 536 -2.04 -30.62 -0.40
CA PRO A 536 -0.55 -30.65 -0.37
C PRO A 536 0.07 -29.97 0.85
N MET A 537 -0.68 -29.11 1.51
CA MET A 537 -0.21 -28.32 2.66
C MET A 537 -0.07 -29.17 3.94
N MET A 538 -0.90 -30.17 4.14
CA MET A 538 -0.87 -31.04 5.33
C MET A 538 0.42 -31.88 5.40
N TRP A 539 0.99 -32.28 4.27
CA TRP A 539 2.20 -33.13 4.23
C TRP A 539 3.51 -32.34 4.38
N ASN A 540 3.56 -31.09 3.93
CA ASN A 540 4.81 -30.30 3.90
C ASN A 540 5.00 -29.35 5.09
N VAL A 541 3.94 -28.98 5.80
CA VAL A 541 4.02 -28.04 6.95
C VAL A 541 4.24 -28.80 8.26
N TYR A 542 3.70 -30.02 8.39
CA TYR A 542 3.86 -30.87 9.58
C TYR A 542 5.05 -31.83 9.50
N SER A 543 5.59 -32.11 8.30
CA SER A 543 6.78 -32.94 8.12
C SER A 543 8.10 -32.16 8.18
N ALA A 544 8.06 -30.88 8.34
CA ALA A 544 9.23 -30.05 8.64
C ALA A 544 9.47 -29.98 10.15
N ASP A 545 9.68 -31.14 10.78
CA ASP A 545 10.48 -31.22 12.00
C ASP A 545 11.90 -30.83 11.64
N VAL A 546 12.19 -29.55 11.77
CA VAL A 546 13.52 -28.97 11.61
C VAL A 546 14.24 -28.95 12.94
#